data_4a3be68e72d3160648b32e64d725bc59
#
_entry.id   4a3be68e72d3160648b32e64d725bc59
#
_cell.length_a   1.000
_cell.length_b   1.000
_cell.length_c   1.000
_cell.angle_alpha   90.00
_cell.angle_beta   90.00
_cell.angle_gamma   90.00
#
_symmetry.space_group_name_H-M   'P 1'
#
loop_
_entity.id
_entity.type
_entity.pdbx_description
1 polymer ?
#
loop_
_entity_poly.entity_id
_entity_poly.type
_entity_poly.pdbx_seq_one_letter_code
_entity_poly.pdbx_strand_id
1 'polypeptide(L)'
;MIYNFNLGIGWASSGVEYAQIYRARMFRNIGVDAKFVFTDMFPSENMEHMTKNIGFKDSEVIWLYTFFTDFKTAPVTYTLSDLEKTFTDLNYTKTREGKICRYVFGGSNNFYTAYMVNDHDDFVHRVELVSNGFLIRKDTFNKTGYRHH
;
A
#
# COMPACT_ATOMS: atom_id res chain seq x y z
N MET A 1 6.78 -28.21 5.43
CA MET A 1 6.55 -26.76 5.12
C MET A 1 7.89 -26.10 4.87
N ILE A 2 8.02 -25.33 3.79
CA ILE A 2 9.23 -24.57 3.41
C ILE A 2 8.91 -23.09 3.46
N TYR A 3 9.79 -22.29 4.07
CA TYR A 3 9.68 -20.82 4.06
C TYR A 3 10.76 -20.24 3.16
N ASN A 4 10.34 -19.41 2.19
CA ASN A 4 11.23 -18.65 1.33
C ASN A 4 11.15 -17.17 1.71
N PHE A 5 12.26 -16.60 2.15
CA PHE A 5 12.32 -15.19 2.53
C PHE A 5 12.80 -14.35 1.34
N ASN A 6 12.06 -13.27 1.08
CA ASN A 6 12.31 -12.34 -0.01
C ASN A 6 12.26 -10.91 0.54
N LEU A 7 13.03 -10.00 -0.03
CA LEU A 7 12.96 -8.58 0.35
C LEU A 7 11.61 -8.00 -0.06
N GLY A 8 11.28 -8.03 -1.33
CA GLY A 8 10.05 -7.45 -1.83
C GLY A 8 9.70 -7.93 -3.23
N ILE A 9 8.70 -7.29 -3.81
CA ILE A 9 8.29 -7.46 -5.21
C ILE A 9 8.34 -6.09 -5.85
N GLY A 10 9.15 -5.92 -6.89
CA GLY A 10 9.24 -4.68 -7.65
C GLY A 10 8.05 -4.46 -8.59
N TRP A 11 7.81 -3.22 -8.95
CA TRP A 11 6.83 -2.83 -9.97
C TRP A 11 7.15 -3.41 -11.34
N ALA A 12 8.42 -3.39 -11.72
CA ALA A 12 8.90 -4.05 -12.91
C ALA A 12 9.36 -5.44 -12.49
N SER A 13 8.56 -6.45 -12.83
CA SER A 13 8.92 -7.84 -12.56
C SER A 13 10.28 -8.13 -13.14
N SER A 14 11.25 -8.36 -12.28
CA SER A 14 12.62 -8.71 -12.63
C SER A 14 12.80 -10.22 -12.68
N GLY A 15 13.97 -10.68 -13.10
CA GLY A 15 14.28 -12.11 -13.09
C GLY A 15 14.17 -12.75 -11.71
N VAL A 16 14.32 -11.97 -10.64
CA VAL A 16 14.21 -12.46 -9.27
C VAL A 16 12.76 -12.81 -8.93
N GLU A 17 11.80 -11.95 -9.24
CA GLU A 17 10.38 -12.20 -9.03
C GLU A 17 9.88 -13.39 -9.86
N TYR A 18 10.33 -13.48 -11.11
CA TYR A 18 10.01 -14.64 -11.96
C TYR A 18 10.59 -15.94 -11.39
N ALA A 19 11.81 -15.93 -10.87
CA ALA A 19 12.40 -17.09 -10.22
C ALA A 19 11.58 -17.54 -9.00
N GLN A 20 11.07 -16.60 -8.20
CA GLN A 20 10.24 -16.92 -7.05
C GLN A 20 8.89 -17.56 -7.47
N ILE A 21 8.24 -17.02 -8.49
CA ILE A 21 6.96 -17.60 -8.95
C ILE A 21 7.15 -18.97 -9.61
N TYR A 22 8.24 -19.18 -10.34
CA TYR A 22 8.57 -20.52 -10.87
C TYR A 22 8.80 -21.52 -9.74
N ARG A 23 9.47 -21.13 -8.67
CA ARG A 23 9.66 -21.95 -7.46
C ARG A 23 8.31 -22.27 -6.80
N ALA A 24 7.42 -21.29 -6.66
CA ALA A 24 6.08 -21.50 -6.11
C ALA A 24 5.28 -22.51 -6.95
N ARG A 25 5.34 -22.38 -8.28
CA ARG A 25 4.69 -23.33 -9.20
C ARG A 25 5.28 -24.73 -9.08
N MET A 26 6.60 -24.84 -8.99
CA MET A 26 7.28 -26.12 -8.81
C MET A 26 6.84 -26.81 -7.51
N PHE A 27 6.83 -26.10 -6.39
CA PHE A 27 6.38 -26.65 -5.11
C PHE A 27 4.92 -27.11 -5.15
N ARG A 28 4.04 -26.33 -5.79
CA ARG A 28 2.64 -26.75 -6.00
C ARG A 28 2.54 -28.05 -6.81
N ASN A 29 3.31 -28.17 -7.87
CA ASN A 29 3.25 -29.34 -8.77
C ASN A 29 3.73 -30.63 -8.09
N ILE A 30 4.67 -30.51 -7.15
CA ILE A 30 5.19 -31.67 -6.40
C ILE A 30 4.52 -31.85 -5.03
N GLY A 31 3.48 -31.08 -4.73
CA GLY A 31 2.71 -31.19 -3.49
C GLY A 31 3.45 -30.74 -2.22
N VAL A 32 4.48 -29.92 -2.35
CA VAL A 32 5.24 -29.38 -1.21
C VAL A 32 4.55 -28.10 -0.70
N ASP A 33 4.24 -28.10 0.60
CA ASP A 33 3.72 -26.91 1.25
C ASP A 33 4.84 -25.89 1.47
N ALA A 34 4.67 -24.72 0.82
CA ALA A 34 5.65 -23.64 0.86
C ALA A 34 4.99 -22.28 1.10
N LYS A 35 5.67 -21.43 1.83
CA LYS A 35 5.30 -20.02 2.06
C LYS A 35 6.40 -19.10 1.56
N PHE A 36 5.99 -18.00 0.98
CA PHE A 36 6.85 -16.92 0.50
C PHE A 36 6.65 -15.71 1.39
N VAL A 37 7.67 -15.42 2.20
CA VAL A 37 7.65 -14.31 3.17
C VAL A 37 8.30 -13.09 2.52
N PHE A 38 7.55 -12.01 2.43
CA PHE A 38 8.03 -10.73 1.94
C PHE A 38 8.26 -9.79 3.12
N THR A 39 9.48 -9.28 3.22
CA THR A 39 9.94 -8.50 4.38
C THR A 39 9.97 -6.99 4.13
N ASP A 40 9.75 -6.56 2.90
CA ASP A 40 9.69 -5.14 2.56
C ASP A 40 8.28 -4.58 2.72
N MET A 41 8.19 -3.28 3.01
CA MET A 41 6.92 -2.58 3.12
C MET A 41 6.70 -1.71 1.89
N PHE A 42 5.61 -1.95 1.17
CA PHE A 42 5.18 -1.12 0.05
C PHE A 42 4.01 -0.22 0.47
N PRO A 43 4.31 0.96 1.04
CA PRO A 43 3.26 1.83 1.60
C PRO A 43 2.36 2.47 0.53
N SER A 44 2.72 2.37 -0.73
CA SER A 44 1.99 3.00 -1.84
C SER A 44 1.13 2.04 -2.65
N GLU A 45 1.21 0.73 -2.39
CA GLU A 45 0.61 -0.29 -3.23
C GLU A 45 -0.21 -1.31 -2.43
N ASN A 46 -1.21 -1.86 -3.09
CA ASN A 46 -1.90 -3.04 -2.59
C ASN A 46 -1.00 -4.27 -2.82
N MET A 47 -0.36 -4.73 -1.76
CA MET A 47 0.59 -5.84 -1.78
C MET A 47 -0.02 -7.15 -2.29
N GLU A 48 -1.30 -7.42 -1.99
CA GLU A 48 -2.01 -8.59 -2.52
C GLU A 48 -2.15 -8.53 -4.03
N HIS A 49 -2.41 -7.35 -4.56
CA HIS A 49 -2.51 -7.17 -6.00
C HIS A 49 -1.17 -7.46 -6.69
N MET A 50 -0.06 -7.03 -6.09
CA MET A 50 1.28 -7.28 -6.64
C MET A 50 1.59 -8.77 -6.68
N THR A 51 1.38 -9.51 -5.59
CA THR A 51 1.65 -10.95 -5.55
C THR A 51 0.74 -11.74 -6.47
N LYS A 52 -0.53 -11.37 -6.53
CA LYS A 52 -1.53 -12.03 -7.38
C LYS A 52 -1.24 -11.85 -8.87
N ASN A 53 -0.84 -10.64 -9.28
CA ASN A 53 -0.53 -10.33 -10.68
C ASN A 53 0.62 -11.17 -11.23
N ILE A 54 1.63 -11.47 -10.43
CA ILE A 54 2.74 -12.32 -10.86
C ILE A 54 2.45 -13.82 -10.70
N GLY A 55 1.33 -14.20 -10.06
CA GLY A 55 0.80 -15.56 -10.03
C GLY A 55 1.01 -16.35 -8.75
N PHE A 56 1.26 -15.70 -7.62
CA PHE A 56 1.15 -16.31 -6.29
C PHE A 56 -0.32 -16.52 -5.91
N LYS A 57 -0.57 -17.53 -5.08
CA LYS A 57 -1.83 -17.67 -4.38
C LYS A 57 -1.74 -16.95 -3.04
N ASP A 58 -2.84 -16.34 -2.57
CA ASP A 58 -2.87 -15.63 -1.29
C ASP A 58 -2.46 -16.54 -0.12
N SER A 59 -2.79 -17.83 -0.21
CA SER A 59 -2.40 -18.83 0.79
C SER A 59 -0.90 -19.15 0.84
N GLU A 60 -0.15 -18.78 -0.17
CA GLU A 60 1.31 -19.02 -0.27
C GLU A 60 2.13 -17.83 0.23
N VAL A 61 1.50 -16.67 0.42
CA VAL A 61 2.18 -15.41 0.69
C VAL A 61 2.00 -14.99 2.16
N ILE A 62 3.08 -14.53 2.75
CA ILE A 62 3.11 -13.87 4.05
C ILE A 62 3.79 -12.51 3.88
N TRP A 63 3.07 -11.44 4.14
CA TRP A 63 3.64 -10.11 4.26
C TRP A 63 4.00 -9.86 5.71
N LEU A 64 5.28 -9.69 6.02
CA LEU A 64 5.79 -9.65 7.39
C LEU A 64 5.12 -8.54 8.22
N TYR A 65 4.95 -7.36 7.64
CA TYR A 65 4.36 -6.21 8.34
C TYR A 65 2.87 -6.36 8.66
N THR A 66 2.13 -7.14 7.87
CA THR A 66 0.71 -7.39 8.12
C THR A 66 0.47 -8.69 8.89
N PHE A 67 1.48 -9.55 9.01
CA PHE A 67 1.37 -10.86 9.67
C PHE A 67 1.05 -10.76 11.17
N PHE A 68 1.61 -9.72 11.83
CA PHE A 68 1.42 -9.48 13.27
C PHE A 68 0.22 -8.56 13.56
N THR A 69 -0.56 -8.22 12.55
CA THR A 69 -1.78 -7.44 12.70
C THR A 69 -2.99 -8.30 12.37
N ASP A 70 -4.12 -8.03 13.01
CA ASP A 70 -5.39 -8.69 12.69
C ASP A 70 -5.99 -8.18 11.35
N PHE A 71 -5.28 -7.31 10.66
CA PHE A 71 -5.72 -6.70 9.41
C PHE A 71 -5.31 -7.56 8.22
N LYS A 72 -6.32 -8.11 7.55
CA LYS A 72 -6.09 -8.69 6.22
C LYS A 72 -5.89 -7.58 5.22
N THR A 73 -4.93 -7.74 4.35
CA THR A 73 -4.76 -6.87 3.18
C THR A 73 -6.04 -6.93 2.34
N ALA A 74 -6.59 -5.78 2.02
CA ALA A 74 -7.81 -5.69 1.22
C ALA A 74 -7.78 -4.39 0.39
N PRO A 75 -8.55 -4.31 -0.69
CA PRO A 75 -8.67 -3.08 -1.47
C PRO A 75 -9.05 -1.91 -0.57
N VAL A 76 -8.43 -0.77 -0.82
CA VAL A 76 -8.71 0.47 -0.09
C VAL A 76 -10.15 0.92 -0.31
N THR A 77 -10.81 1.30 0.78
CA THR A 77 -12.15 1.92 0.75
C THR A 77 -12.15 3.32 1.38
N TYR A 78 -11.01 3.80 1.88
CA TYR A 78 -10.86 5.15 2.45
C TYR A 78 -10.89 6.20 1.33
N THR A 79 -11.73 7.23 1.49
CA THR A 79 -11.95 8.23 0.45
C THR A 79 -11.38 9.59 0.80
N LEU A 80 -11.27 10.50 -0.19
CA LEU A 80 -10.96 11.91 0.05
C LEU A 80 -11.94 12.56 1.03
N SER A 81 -13.23 12.22 0.94
CA SER A 81 -14.25 12.71 1.87
C SER A 81 -13.99 12.26 3.32
N ASP A 82 -13.48 11.02 3.51
CA ASP A 82 -13.13 10.54 4.84
C ASP A 82 -11.89 11.25 5.38
N LEU A 83 -10.92 11.56 4.52
CA LEU A 83 -9.77 12.38 4.88
C LEU A 83 -10.20 13.80 5.30
N GLU A 84 -11.06 14.44 4.51
CA GLU A 84 -11.53 15.80 4.77
C GLU A 84 -12.29 15.92 6.10
N LYS A 85 -13.02 14.87 6.51
CA LYS A 85 -13.67 14.82 7.83
C LYS A 85 -12.69 14.85 9.01
N THR A 86 -11.42 14.50 8.78
CA THR A 86 -10.38 14.52 9.83
C THR A 86 -9.75 15.90 10.01
N PHE A 87 -9.99 16.83 9.11
CA PHE A 87 -9.41 18.18 9.22
C PHE A 87 -10.14 19.01 10.26
N THR A 88 -9.37 19.61 11.17
CA THR A 88 -9.88 20.55 12.17
C THR A 88 -9.96 21.97 11.63
N ASP A 89 -9.07 22.32 10.71
CA ASP A 89 -9.11 23.60 9.99
C ASP A 89 -9.75 23.38 8.61
N LEU A 90 -10.81 24.12 8.34
CA LEU A 90 -11.53 24.06 7.06
C LEU A 90 -11.06 25.12 6.06
N ASN A 91 -10.11 25.98 6.46
CA ASN A 91 -9.54 27.00 5.59
C ASN A 91 -8.37 26.42 4.76
N TYR A 92 -8.69 25.64 3.75
CA TYR A 92 -7.70 25.05 2.85
C TYR A 92 -8.06 25.26 1.39
N THR A 93 -7.03 25.25 0.55
CA THR A 93 -7.18 25.18 -0.90
C THR A 93 -6.93 23.74 -1.34
N LYS A 94 -7.89 23.17 -2.07
CA LYS A 94 -7.81 21.81 -2.63
C LYS A 94 -7.45 21.88 -4.12
N THR A 95 -6.41 21.16 -4.52
CA THR A 95 -6.03 20.99 -5.92
C THR A 95 -5.88 19.51 -6.24
N ARG A 96 -6.34 19.08 -7.41
CA ARG A 96 -6.22 17.69 -7.85
C ARG A 96 -5.59 17.62 -9.23
N GLU A 97 -4.57 16.78 -9.36
CA GLU A 97 -3.89 16.46 -10.62
C GLU A 97 -3.74 14.95 -10.74
N GLY A 98 -4.56 14.31 -11.58
CA GLY A 98 -4.60 12.87 -11.73
C GLY A 98 -4.81 12.14 -10.40
N LYS A 99 -3.83 11.33 -10.00
CA LYS A 99 -3.84 10.55 -8.75
C LYS A 99 -3.39 11.32 -7.50
N ILE A 100 -3.13 12.60 -7.60
CA ILE A 100 -2.61 13.41 -6.49
C ILE A 100 -3.63 14.48 -6.14
N CYS A 101 -4.00 14.57 -4.88
CA CYS A 101 -4.81 15.65 -4.33
C CYS A 101 -4.05 16.34 -3.21
N ARG A 102 -3.87 17.64 -3.31
CA ARG A 102 -3.14 18.45 -2.33
C ARG A 102 -4.09 19.39 -1.62
N TYR A 103 -3.93 19.49 -0.30
CA TYR A 103 -4.65 20.38 0.59
C TYR A 103 -3.65 21.31 1.26
N VAL A 104 -3.70 22.60 0.91
CA VAL A 104 -2.83 23.64 1.48
C VAL A 104 -3.63 24.48 2.44
N PHE A 105 -3.22 24.53 3.71
CA PHE A 105 -3.93 25.28 4.75
C PHE A 105 -3.47 26.74 4.79
N GLY A 106 -4.44 27.64 4.82
CA GLY A 106 -4.18 29.08 4.87
C GLY A 106 -3.41 29.51 6.12
N GLY A 107 -2.38 30.34 5.95
CA GLY A 107 -1.60 30.88 7.06
C GLY A 107 -0.56 29.93 7.67
N SER A 108 -0.36 28.75 7.11
CA SER A 108 0.67 27.81 7.56
C SER A 108 1.47 27.25 6.38
N ASN A 109 2.70 26.78 6.64
CA ASN A 109 3.51 26.04 5.68
C ASN A 109 3.17 24.55 5.71
N ASN A 110 1.93 24.20 6.07
CA ASN A 110 1.47 22.83 6.20
C ASN A 110 0.60 22.46 5.02
N PHE A 111 0.82 21.27 4.47
CA PHE A 111 -0.06 20.72 3.46
C PHE A 111 -0.16 19.20 3.58
N TYR A 112 -1.30 18.67 3.20
CA TYR A 112 -1.49 17.26 3.00
C TYR A 112 -1.41 16.94 1.50
N THR A 113 -0.79 15.82 1.18
CA THR A 113 -0.83 15.24 -0.15
C THR A 113 -1.47 13.87 -0.05
N ALA A 114 -2.63 13.71 -0.66
CA ALA A 114 -3.32 12.43 -0.78
C ALA A 114 -3.01 11.81 -2.13
N TYR A 115 -2.65 10.53 -2.12
CA TYR A 115 -2.36 9.74 -3.32
C TYR A 115 -3.49 8.73 -3.51
N MET A 116 -4.19 8.82 -4.63
CA MET A 116 -5.30 7.93 -4.98
C MET A 116 -4.81 6.65 -5.64
N VAL A 117 -5.60 5.60 -5.52
CA VAL A 117 -5.36 4.30 -6.18
C VAL A 117 -5.33 4.47 -7.70
N ASN A 118 -6.27 5.25 -8.22
CA ASN A 118 -6.35 5.61 -9.64
C ASN A 118 -6.82 7.05 -9.81
N ASP A 119 -6.94 7.54 -11.05
CA ASP A 119 -7.35 8.90 -11.38
C ASP A 119 -8.87 9.09 -11.55
N HIS A 120 -9.65 7.99 -11.51
CA HIS A 120 -11.09 8.00 -11.79
C HIS A 120 -11.96 7.99 -10.55
N ASP A 121 -11.43 7.52 -9.40
CA ASP A 121 -12.15 7.49 -8.13
C ASP A 121 -11.44 8.32 -7.06
N ASP A 122 -12.03 8.35 -5.87
CA ASP A 122 -11.53 9.09 -4.71
C ASP A 122 -10.91 8.19 -3.64
N PHE A 123 -10.60 6.93 -3.97
CA PHE A 123 -9.98 6.02 -3.01
C PHE A 123 -8.52 6.40 -2.76
N VAL A 124 -8.21 6.70 -1.50
CA VAL A 124 -6.90 7.16 -1.05
C VAL A 124 -6.12 6.01 -0.43
N HIS A 125 -4.99 5.68 -0.99
CA HIS A 125 -4.11 4.65 -0.42
C HIS A 125 -3.02 5.21 0.49
N ARG A 126 -2.66 6.49 0.34
CA ARG A 126 -1.60 7.14 1.11
C ARG A 126 -1.87 8.61 1.31
N VAL A 127 -1.55 9.12 2.50
CA VAL A 127 -1.55 10.56 2.81
C VAL A 127 -0.21 10.93 3.42
N GLU A 128 0.37 12.02 2.96
CA GLU A 128 1.59 12.60 3.49
C GLU A 128 1.29 13.99 4.06
N LEU A 129 1.72 14.21 5.31
CA LEU A 129 1.72 15.52 5.95
C LEU A 129 3.12 16.12 5.87
N VAL A 130 3.22 17.26 5.23
CA VAL A 130 4.45 18.07 5.16
C VAL A 130 4.24 19.35 5.96
N SER A 131 5.21 19.68 6.81
CA SER A 131 5.23 20.92 7.59
C SER A 131 6.60 21.57 7.44
N ASN A 132 6.64 22.86 7.08
CA ASN A 132 7.86 23.64 6.89
C ASN A 132 8.90 22.94 5.96
N GLY A 133 8.43 22.23 4.94
CA GLY A 133 9.28 21.51 3.98
C GLY A 133 9.73 20.12 4.45
N PHE A 134 9.35 19.68 5.64
CA PHE A 134 9.70 18.34 6.17
C PHE A 134 8.49 17.42 6.15
N LEU A 135 8.69 16.17 5.75
CA LEU A 135 7.69 15.11 5.88
C LEU A 135 7.56 14.75 7.37
N ILE A 136 6.39 15.06 7.95
CA ILE A 136 6.12 14.84 9.37
C ILE A 136 5.45 13.49 9.61
N ARG A 137 4.51 13.12 8.70
CA ARG A 137 3.74 11.88 8.84
C ARG A 137 3.37 11.33 7.48
N LYS A 138 3.35 10.01 7.41
CA LYS A 138 2.91 9.25 6.26
C LYS A 138 1.95 8.17 6.72
N ASP A 139 0.72 8.25 6.27
CA ASP A 139 -0.33 7.30 6.57
C ASP A 139 -0.63 6.47 5.33
N THR A 140 -0.68 5.16 5.48
CA THR A 140 -1.09 4.23 4.41
C THR A 140 -2.41 3.60 4.81
N PHE A 141 -3.36 3.57 3.91
CA PHE A 141 -4.70 3.05 4.15
C PHE A 141 -4.89 1.74 3.40
N ASN A 142 -5.53 0.82 4.05
CA ASN A 142 -6.14 -0.33 3.44
C ASN A 142 -7.65 -0.32 3.74
N LYS A 143 -8.34 -1.41 3.59
CA LYS A 143 -9.77 -1.57 3.83
C LYS A 143 -10.30 -0.68 4.98
N THR A 144 -11.36 0.07 4.73
CA THR A 144 -12.13 0.85 5.72
C THR A 144 -11.33 1.84 6.59
N GLY A 145 -10.22 2.36 6.08
CA GLY A 145 -9.46 3.39 6.78
C GLY A 145 -8.55 2.89 7.89
N TYR A 146 -8.21 1.60 7.93
CA TYR A 146 -7.14 1.13 8.80
C TYR A 146 -5.83 1.80 8.40
N ARG A 147 -5.16 2.35 9.40
CA ARG A 147 -3.98 3.18 9.25
C ARG A 147 -2.74 2.41 9.70
N HIS A 148 -1.75 2.36 8.81
CA HIS A 148 -0.40 1.91 9.15
C HIS A 148 0.50 3.15 9.22
N HIS A 149 1.15 3.34 10.35
CA HIS A 149 2.08 4.46 10.61
C HIS A 149 3.49 4.06 10.25
#